data_dfa9aa94567b092f794fafdcb5b5c763
#
_entry.id   dfa9aa94567b092f794fafdcb5b5c763
#
_cell.length_a   1.000
_cell.length_b   1.000
_cell.length_c   1.000
_cell.angle_alpha   90.00
_cell.angle_beta   90.00
_cell.angle_gamma   90.00
#
_symmetry.space_group_name_H-M   'P 1'
#
loop_
_entity.id
_entity.type
_entity.pdbx_description
1 polymer ?
#
loop_
_entity_poly.entity_id
_entity_poly.type
_entity_poly.pdbx_seq_one_letter_code
_entity_poly.pdbx_strand_id
1 'polypeptide(L)'
;TTPVYTVSHCSPKQYRIEFDERFDRFGTGTQFYQLIAVRGDTLQMNTFDAATGRLYDRVDIVKGMHDQVRIVDEGKRIPEILRFTPRPGNKKDAAFADRIRDYKRRKGIR
;
A
#
# COMPACT_ATOMS: atom_id res chain seq x y z
N THR A 1 19.33 -5.83 -8.30
CA THR A 1 18.05 -6.06 -7.63
C THR A 1 17.55 -4.76 -7.01
N THR A 2 16.34 -4.39 -7.32
CA THR A 2 15.73 -3.19 -6.78
C THR A 2 15.19 -3.47 -5.38
N PRO A 3 15.52 -2.65 -4.36
CA PRO A 3 14.96 -2.85 -3.03
C PRO A 3 13.46 -2.58 -3.00
N VAL A 4 12.79 -3.17 -2.01
CA VAL A 4 11.36 -2.90 -1.76
C VAL A 4 11.27 -1.73 -0.80
N TYR A 5 10.53 -0.70 -1.21
CA TYR A 5 10.27 0.47 -0.37
C TYR A 5 8.83 0.43 0.12
N THR A 6 8.65 0.65 1.41
CA THR A 6 7.31 0.73 1.98
C THR A 6 7.24 1.90 2.95
N VAL A 7 6.11 2.59 2.94
CA VAL A 7 5.79 3.64 3.90
C VAL A 7 4.44 3.29 4.52
N SER A 8 4.40 3.19 5.82
CA SER A 8 3.18 2.79 6.52
C SER A 8 3.09 3.48 7.87
N HIS A 9 1.86 3.75 8.30
CA HIS A 9 1.58 4.17 9.66
C HIS A 9 0.28 3.52 10.13
N CYS A 10 0.23 3.17 11.39
CA CYS A 10 -0.93 2.50 11.99
C CYS A 10 -1.73 3.42 12.93
N SER A 11 -1.45 4.71 12.90
CA SER A 11 -2.14 5.72 13.70
C SER A 11 -3.59 5.92 13.19
N PRO A 12 -4.55 6.25 14.09
CA PRO A 12 -5.87 6.64 13.65
C PRO A 12 -5.88 7.94 12.83
N LYS A 13 -4.82 8.73 12.91
CA LYS A 13 -4.71 9.95 12.12
C LYS A 13 -4.47 9.60 10.66
N GLN A 14 -5.34 10.10 9.79
CA GLN A 14 -5.25 9.88 8.34
C GLN A 14 -4.49 11.05 7.71
N TYR A 15 -3.39 10.72 7.03
CA TYR A 15 -2.60 11.72 6.30
C TYR A 15 -3.00 11.71 4.84
N ARG A 16 -2.95 12.89 4.21
CA ARG A 16 -3.05 12.97 2.76
C ARG A 16 -1.74 12.46 2.16
N ILE A 17 -1.84 11.46 1.31
CA ILE A 17 -0.67 10.85 0.67
C ILE A 17 -0.45 11.47 -0.71
N GLU A 18 0.77 11.34 -1.23
CA GLU A 18 1.10 11.70 -2.59
C GLU A 18 1.11 10.44 -3.45
N PHE A 19 0.48 10.52 -4.63
CA PHE A 19 0.46 9.41 -5.58
C PHE A 19 1.70 9.46 -6.46
N ASP A 20 2.85 9.21 -5.86
CA ASP A 20 4.13 9.20 -6.53
C ASP A 20 4.24 7.96 -7.42
N GLU A 21 4.61 8.16 -8.68
CA GLU A 21 4.68 7.08 -9.68
C GLU A 21 5.70 5.99 -9.33
N ARG A 22 6.61 6.27 -8.43
CA ARG A 22 7.60 5.27 -7.97
C ARG A 22 7.00 4.18 -7.11
N PHE A 23 5.80 4.39 -6.56
CA PHE A 23 5.10 3.38 -5.76
C PHE A 23 4.06 2.65 -6.61
N ASP A 24 4.00 1.35 -6.45
CA ASP A 24 3.08 0.49 -7.22
C ASP A 24 1.68 0.42 -6.62
N ARG A 25 1.57 0.59 -5.30
CA ARG A 25 0.29 0.47 -4.61
C ARG A 25 0.16 1.49 -3.51
N PHE A 26 -1.08 1.90 -3.29
CA PHE A 26 -1.44 2.85 -2.24
C PHE A 26 -2.64 2.33 -1.46
N GLY A 27 -2.80 2.87 -0.25
CA GLY A 27 -3.99 2.63 0.56
C GLY A 27 -4.27 3.85 1.42
N THR A 28 -5.54 4.23 1.51
CA THR A 28 -5.99 5.33 2.36
C THR A 28 -7.43 5.09 2.81
N GLY A 29 -7.81 5.71 3.92
CA GLY A 29 -9.17 5.60 4.48
C GLY A 29 -9.33 4.49 5.49
N THR A 30 -8.27 3.82 5.87
CA THR A 30 -8.25 2.82 6.94
C THR A 30 -6.85 2.75 7.54
N GLN A 31 -6.74 2.05 8.67
CA GLN A 31 -5.44 1.79 9.28
C GLN A 31 -4.90 0.46 8.76
N PHE A 32 -3.60 0.38 8.58
CA PHE A 32 -2.91 -0.83 8.15
C PHE A 32 -1.86 -1.24 9.18
N TYR A 33 -1.62 -2.53 9.29
CA TYR A 33 -0.51 -3.04 10.06
C TYR A 33 0.20 -4.15 9.29
N GLN A 34 1.47 -4.36 9.59
CA GLN A 34 2.29 -5.35 8.91
C GLN A 34 2.72 -6.45 9.87
N LEU A 35 2.69 -7.69 9.38
CA LEU A 35 3.33 -8.82 10.03
C LEU A 35 4.42 -9.34 9.11
N ILE A 36 5.64 -9.38 9.64
CA ILE A 36 6.79 -9.84 8.90
C ILE A 36 7.18 -11.22 9.40
N ALA A 37 7.25 -12.18 8.49
CA ALA A 37 7.68 -13.54 8.81
C ALA A 37 8.97 -13.84 8.06
N VAL A 38 9.93 -14.44 8.74
CA VAL A 38 11.18 -14.89 8.13
C VAL A 38 11.23 -16.39 8.22
N ARG A 39 11.30 -17.06 7.08
CA ARG A 39 11.35 -18.52 7.00
C ARG A 39 12.46 -18.94 6.01
N GLY A 40 13.55 -19.49 6.54
CA GLY A 40 14.69 -19.87 5.70
C GLY A 40 15.17 -18.66 4.90
N ASP A 41 15.12 -18.77 3.59
CA ASP A 41 15.59 -17.73 2.67
C ASP A 41 14.51 -16.73 2.25
N THR A 42 13.33 -16.79 2.86
CA THR A 42 12.20 -15.94 2.49
C THR A 42 11.83 -14.99 3.62
N LEU A 43 11.76 -13.70 3.30
CA LEU A 43 11.13 -12.70 4.15
C LEU A 43 9.78 -12.36 3.54
N GLN A 44 8.73 -12.53 4.32
CA GLN A 44 7.37 -12.27 3.89
C GLN A 44 6.81 -11.09 4.65
N MET A 45 6.40 -10.05 3.93
CA MET A 45 5.76 -8.88 4.52
C MET A 45 4.27 -8.89 4.14
N ASN A 46 3.42 -9.05 5.14
CA ASN A 46 1.98 -9.07 4.99
C ASN A 46 1.40 -7.79 5.57
N THR A 47 0.60 -7.08 4.79
CA THR A 47 -0.09 -5.87 5.23
C THR A 47 -1.57 -6.19 5.35
N PHE A 48 -2.15 -5.86 6.50
CA PHE A 48 -3.56 -6.14 6.80
C PHE A 48 -4.32 -4.83 6.99
N ASP A 49 -5.57 -4.83 6.54
CA ASP A 49 -6.54 -3.79 6.87
C ASP A 49 -7.00 -4.02 8.31
N ALA A 50 -6.72 -3.07 9.20
CA ALA A 50 -7.04 -3.20 10.62
C ALA A 50 -8.55 -3.24 10.89
N ALA A 51 -9.36 -2.62 10.03
CA ALA A 51 -10.80 -2.58 10.22
C ALA A 51 -11.46 -3.93 9.94
N THR A 52 -10.95 -4.69 8.98
CA THR A 52 -11.56 -5.96 8.54
C THR A 52 -10.74 -7.18 8.90
N GLY A 53 -9.46 -7.00 9.22
CA GLY A 53 -8.52 -8.11 9.42
C GLY A 53 -8.11 -8.80 8.12
N ARG A 54 -8.50 -8.26 6.96
CA ARG A 54 -8.20 -8.87 5.66
C ARG A 54 -6.80 -8.49 5.18
N LEU A 55 -6.18 -9.43 4.49
CA LEU A 55 -4.92 -9.18 3.82
C LEU A 55 -5.10 -8.11 2.73
N TYR A 56 -4.27 -7.08 2.78
CA TYR A 56 -4.28 -6.00 1.79
C TYR A 56 -3.13 -6.10 0.81
N ASP A 57 -1.96 -6.49 1.28
CA ASP A 57 -0.79 -6.60 0.44
C ASP A 57 0.14 -7.68 0.98
N ARG A 58 0.88 -8.31 0.09
CA ARG A 58 1.88 -9.29 0.47
C ARG A 58 3.04 -9.23 -0.51
N VAL A 59 4.23 -9.10 0.03
CA VAL A 59 5.46 -9.11 -0.75
C VAL A 59 6.40 -10.12 -0.14
N ASP A 60 6.88 -11.05 -0.95
CA ASP A 60 7.88 -12.03 -0.56
C ASP A 60 9.22 -11.61 -1.15
N ILE A 61 10.25 -11.58 -0.32
CA ILE A 61 11.63 -11.38 -0.74
C ILE A 61 12.35 -12.70 -0.53
N VAL A 62 12.74 -13.32 -1.61
CA VAL A 62 13.35 -14.67 -1.59
C VAL A 62 14.82 -14.56 -1.97
N LYS A 63 15.68 -14.96 -1.06
CA LYS A 63 17.12 -15.01 -1.31
C LYS A 63 17.45 -16.30 -2.06
N GLY A 64 18.04 -16.15 -3.24
CA GLY A 64 18.49 -17.28 -4.05
C GLY A 64 19.95 -17.55 -3.89
N MET A 65 20.48 -18.38 -4.78
CA MET A 65 21.91 -18.72 -4.84
C MET A 65 22.70 -17.53 -5.38
N HIS A 66 23.97 -17.39 -4.96
CA HIS A 66 24.90 -16.35 -5.44
C HIS A 66 24.37 -14.92 -5.16
N ASP A 67 23.78 -14.69 -3.99
CA ASP A 67 23.27 -13.40 -3.54
C ASP A 67 22.17 -12.83 -4.44
N GLN A 68 21.54 -13.64 -5.26
CA GLN A 68 20.39 -13.23 -6.05
C GLN A 68 19.16 -13.11 -5.15
N VAL A 69 18.37 -12.07 -5.40
CA VAL A 69 17.14 -11.83 -4.66
C VAL A 69 15.99 -11.75 -5.65
N ARG A 70 14.93 -12.51 -5.37
CA ARG A 70 13.70 -12.46 -6.14
C ARG A 70 12.60 -11.84 -5.31
N ILE A 71 11.86 -10.93 -5.92
CA ILE A 71 10.72 -10.27 -5.29
C ILE A 71 9.44 -10.79 -5.92
N VAL A 72 8.53 -11.30 -5.10
CA VAL A 72 7.24 -11.80 -5.55
C VAL A 72 6.15 -10.91 -4.93
N ASP A 73 5.46 -10.17 -5.77
CA ASP A 73 4.37 -9.28 -5.36
C ASP A 73 3.04 -10.03 -5.49
N GLU A 74 2.52 -10.48 -4.35
CA GLU A 74 1.25 -11.22 -4.28
C GLU A 74 0.05 -10.28 -4.07
N GLY A 75 0.31 -8.99 -3.82
CA GLY A 75 -0.75 -8.03 -3.52
C GLY A 75 -1.50 -7.52 -4.75
N LYS A 76 -1.01 -7.78 -5.96
CA LYS A 76 -1.57 -7.22 -7.19
C LYS A 76 -3.04 -7.56 -7.43
N ARG A 77 -3.50 -8.69 -6.89
CA ARG A 77 -4.88 -9.18 -7.08
C ARG A 77 -5.86 -8.54 -6.12
N ILE A 78 -5.37 -7.85 -5.09
CA ILE A 78 -6.21 -7.26 -4.06
C ILE A 78 -6.53 -5.83 -4.47
N PRO A 79 -7.81 -5.44 -4.56
CA PRO A 79 -8.17 -4.07 -4.94
C PRO A 79 -7.64 -3.06 -3.95
N GLU A 80 -7.15 -1.93 -4.45
CA GLU A 80 -6.65 -0.85 -3.59
C GLU A 80 -7.79 -0.17 -2.83
N ILE A 81 -7.56 0.12 -1.55
CA ILE A 81 -8.49 0.87 -0.71
C ILE A 81 -8.12 2.35 -0.83
N LEU A 82 -9.00 3.12 -1.45
CA LEU A 82 -8.75 4.54 -1.75
C LEU A 82 -9.97 5.35 -1.30
N ARG A 83 -10.23 5.36 0.00
CA ARG A 83 -11.36 6.05 0.60
C ARG A 83 -10.89 7.30 1.32
N PHE A 84 -11.60 8.39 1.09
CA PHE A 84 -11.31 9.63 1.78
C PHE A 84 -12.54 10.53 1.74
N THR A 85 -12.92 11.06 2.90
CA THR A 85 -14.03 12.02 3.01
C THR A 85 -13.44 13.39 3.34
N PRO A 86 -13.47 14.33 2.40
CA PRO A 86 -12.93 15.66 2.67
C PRO A 86 -13.76 16.39 3.73
N ARG A 87 -13.08 17.13 4.58
CA ARG A 87 -13.74 18.00 5.57
C ARG A 87 -14.39 19.18 4.84
N PRO A 88 -15.60 19.58 5.23
CA PRO A 88 -16.28 20.71 4.60
C PRO A 88 -15.42 21.98 4.64
N GLY A 89 -15.30 22.66 3.50
CA GLY A 89 -14.53 23.89 3.38
C GLY A 89 -13.02 23.75 3.41
N ASN A 90 -12.49 22.53 3.49
CA ASN A 90 -11.05 22.30 3.50
C ASN A 90 -10.54 22.10 2.07
N LYS A 91 -9.84 23.12 1.54
CA LYS A 91 -9.37 23.11 0.16
C LYS A 91 -8.33 22.01 -0.11
N LYS A 92 -7.46 21.73 0.88
CA LYS A 92 -6.44 20.68 0.73
C LYS A 92 -7.07 19.31 0.67
N ASP A 93 -8.11 19.08 1.46
CA ASP A 93 -8.86 17.83 1.44
C ASP A 93 -9.57 17.63 0.11
N ALA A 94 -10.20 18.69 -0.42
CA ALA A 94 -10.87 18.66 -1.72
C ALA A 94 -9.87 18.32 -2.83
N ALA A 95 -8.69 18.92 -2.79
CA ALA A 95 -7.63 18.65 -3.77
C ALA A 95 -7.14 17.21 -3.67
N PHE A 96 -7.04 16.66 -2.45
CA PHE A 96 -6.66 15.27 -2.27
C PHE A 96 -7.72 14.31 -2.82
N ALA A 97 -9.01 14.61 -2.58
CA ALA A 97 -10.11 13.83 -3.15
C ALA A 97 -10.04 13.79 -4.69
N ASP A 98 -9.70 14.93 -5.30
CA ASP A 98 -9.51 15.01 -6.77
C ASP A 98 -8.33 14.14 -7.21
N ARG A 99 -7.23 14.14 -6.48
CA ARG A 99 -6.07 13.30 -6.80
C ARG A 99 -6.42 11.81 -6.71
N ILE A 100 -7.25 11.40 -5.75
CA ILE A 100 -7.72 10.02 -5.66
C ILE A 100 -8.51 9.65 -6.91
N ARG A 101 -9.43 10.52 -7.35
CA ARG A 101 -10.22 10.28 -8.56
C ARG A 101 -9.32 10.14 -9.79
N ASP A 102 -8.32 11.01 -9.93
CA ASP A 102 -7.38 10.96 -11.03
C ASP A 102 -6.53 9.69 -11.02
N TYR A 103 -6.07 9.29 -9.84
CA TYR A 103 -5.31 8.05 -9.69
C TYR A 103 -6.16 6.84 -10.09
N LYS A 104 -7.42 6.77 -9.61
CA LYS A 104 -8.33 5.68 -9.97
C LYS A 104 -8.54 5.61 -11.48
N ARG A 105 -8.71 6.76 -12.11
CA ARG A 105 -8.90 6.84 -13.56
C ARG A 105 -7.69 6.30 -14.30
N ARG A 106 -6.49 6.71 -13.92
CA ARG A 106 -5.25 6.26 -14.55
C ARG A 106 -5.03 4.75 -14.40
N LYS A 107 -5.43 4.19 -13.26
CA LYS A 107 -5.29 2.76 -12.97
C LYS A 107 -6.46 1.92 -13.49
N GLY A 108 -7.53 2.54 -13.98
CA GLY A 108 -8.73 1.81 -14.40
C GLY A 108 -9.56 1.27 -13.24
N ILE A 109 -9.46 1.89 -12.06
CA ILE A 109 -10.20 1.52 -10.86
C ILE A 109 -11.53 2.30 -10.84
N ARG A 110 -12.62 1.62 -10.53
CA ARG A 110 -13.94 2.25 -10.42
C ARG A 110 -14.24 2.77 -9.03
#